data_5983ffebe9bc934d1283db3c3d297f0b
#
_entry.id   5983ffebe9bc934d1283db3c3d297f0b
#
_cell.length_a   1.000
_cell.length_b   1.000
_cell.length_c   1.000
_cell.angle_alpha   90.00
_cell.angle_beta   90.00
_cell.angle_gamma   90.00
#
_symmetry.space_group_name_H-M   'P 1'
#
loop_
_entity.id
_entity.type
_entity.pdbx_description
1 polymer ?
#
loop_
_entity_poly.entity_id
_entity_poly.type
_entity_poly.pdbx_seq_one_letter_code
_entity_poly.pdbx_strand_id
1 'polypeptide(L)'
;MNKDRSAMIRVDQAGEYGATRIYAGQLAVMGDRGPDSAEIRAMAEQEAGHLAKFDALIARRGTRPTALQPVWSAAGYALGAATALIGPEAAMACTAAVEEEIDRHYTRQLDDLERDGDDPELAGMIAEFREDERAHRDAALAAGAENAPAFPLLSAAIRLGCRAAIRLSERI
;
A
#
# COMPACT_ATOMS: atom_id res chain seq x y z
N MET A 1 -20.28 16.01 -2.98
CA MET A 1 -19.41 14.84 -3.24
C MET A 1 -20.18 13.58 -2.89
N ASN A 2 -20.19 12.59 -3.76
CA ASN A 2 -20.86 11.32 -3.49
C ASN A 2 -20.18 10.62 -2.29
N LYS A 3 -20.96 10.02 -1.38
CA LYS A 3 -20.47 9.35 -0.17
C LYS A 3 -19.46 8.23 -0.50
N ASP A 4 -19.67 7.58 -1.64
CA ASP A 4 -18.77 6.51 -2.11
C ASP A 4 -17.38 7.05 -2.51
N ARG A 5 -17.29 8.23 -3.13
CA ARG A 5 -16.00 8.87 -3.48
C ARG A 5 -15.20 9.30 -2.25
N SER A 6 -15.91 9.76 -1.20
CA SER A 6 -15.22 10.05 0.08
C SER A 6 -14.64 8.79 0.73
N ALA A 7 -15.33 7.65 0.61
CA ALA A 7 -14.84 6.37 1.11
C ALA A 7 -13.64 5.88 0.29
N MET A 8 -13.69 5.99 -1.05
CA MET A 8 -12.56 5.66 -1.93
C MET A 8 -11.30 6.44 -1.52
N ILE A 9 -11.38 7.77 -1.52
CA ILE A 9 -10.24 8.63 -1.17
C ILE A 9 -9.69 8.33 0.22
N ARG A 10 -10.57 8.04 1.19
CA ARG A 10 -10.16 7.70 2.56
C ARG A 10 -9.41 6.40 2.63
N VAL A 11 -9.89 5.36 1.94
CA VAL A 11 -9.23 4.05 1.99
C VAL A 11 -7.91 4.05 1.23
N ASP A 12 -7.84 4.79 0.12
CA ASP A 12 -6.61 4.94 -0.64
C ASP A 12 -5.54 5.67 0.18
N GLN A 13 -5.90 6.81 0.77
CA GLN A 13 -4.99 7.52 1.69
C GLN A 13 -4.53 6.62 2.85
N ALA A 14 -5.41 5.77 3.39
CA ALA A 14 -5.04 4.83 4.46
C ALA A 14 -4.10 3.73 3.95
N GLY A 15 -4.24 3.29 2.71
CA GLY A 15 -3.36 2.33 2.04
C GLY A 15 -1.94 2.89 1.90
N GLU A 16 -1.81 4.06 1.27
CA GLU A 16 -0.52 4.75 1.09
C GLU A 16 0.16 5.03 2.45
N TYR A 17 -0.62 5.51 3.42
CA TYR A 17 -0.10 5.69 4.77
C TYR A 17 0.42 4.37 5.37
N GLY A 18 -0.34 3.28 5.21
CA GLY A 18 0.06 1.94 5.65
C GLY A 18 1.35 1.47 4.99
N ALA A 19 1.49 1.63 3.67
CA ALA A 19 2.67 1.28 2.90
C ALA A 19 3.91 2.04 3.39
N THR A 20 3.81 3.37 3.59
CA THR A 20 4.94 4.14 4.16
C THR A 20 5.38 3.60 5.52
N ARG A 21 4.44 3.09 6.35
CA ARG A 21 4.77 2.50 7.66
C ARG A 21 5.42 1.13 7.54
N ILE A 22 4.97 0.29 6.59
CA ILE A 22 5.58 -1.01 6.32
C ILE A 22 7.04 -0.81 5.88
N TYR A 23 7.28 0.04 4.90
CA TYR A 23 8.64 0.33 4.44
C TYR A 23 9.53 0.94 5.53
N ALA A 24 8.99 1.83 6.38
CA ALA A 24 9.73 2.34 7.52
C ALA A 24 10.15 1.22 8.50
N GLY A 25 9.28 0.24 8.75
CA GLY A 25 9.59 -0.92 9.57
C GLY A 25 10.66 -1.82 8.95
N GLN A 26 10.57 -2.08 7.65
CA GLN A 26 11.58 -2.85 6.91
C GLN A 26 12.95 -2.17 6.98
N LEU A 27 13.03 -0.90 6.65
CA LEU A 27 14.27 -0.12 6.67
C LEU A 27 14.88 0.01 8.07
N ALA A 28 14.06 0.07 9.12
CA ALA A 28 14.55 0.11 10.50
C ALA A 28 15.34 -1.16 10.88
N VAL A 29 15.00 -2.31 10.29
CA VAL A 29 15.70 -3.60 10.51
C VAL A 29 16.84 -3.80 9.51
N MET A 30 16.58 -3.55 8.22
CA MET A 30 17.55 -3.79 7.15
C MET A 30 18.68 -2.74 7.11
N GLY A 31 18.38 -1.50 7.54
CA GLY A 31 19.32 -0.39 7.48
C GLY A 31 19.67 -0.01 6.03
N ASP A 32 20.92 0.42 5.82
CA ASP A 32 21.45 0.83 4.50
C ASP A 32 22.27 -0.29 3.82
N ARG A 33 22.02 -1.54 4.20
CA ARG A 33 22.84 -2.67 3.78
C ARG A 33 22.22 -3.41 2.60
N GLY A 34 22.90 -3.32 1.45
CA GLY A 34 22.59 -4.12 0.28
C GLY A 34 21.59 -3.51 -0.70
N PRO A 35 21.45 -4.14 -1.87
CA PRO A 35 20.56 -3.65 -2.95
C PRO A 35 19.09 -3.62 -2.55
N ASP A 36 18.63 -4.59 -1.77
CA ASP A 36 17.23 -4.69 -1.36
C ASP A 36 16.80 -3.50 -0.48
N SER A 37 17.71 -3.00 0.39
CA SER A 37 17.44 -1.79 1.19
C SER A 37 17.33 -0.53 0.31
N ALA A 38 18.12 -0.46 -0.76
CA ALA A 38 18.06 0.65 -1.71
C ALA A 38 16.73 0.63 -2.49
N GLU A 39 16.28 -0.55 -2.91
CA GLU A 39 15.01 -0.76 -3.60
C GLU A 39 13.83 -0.37 -2.71
N ILE A 40 13.78 -0.88 -1.47
CA ILE A 40 12.73 -0.52 -0.50
C ILE A 40 12.73 0.99 -0.20
N ARG A 41 13.89 1.63 -0.16
CA ARG A 41 13.98 3.08 0.03
C ARG A 41 13.37 3.85 -1.14
N ALA A 42 13.66 3.43 -2.38
CA ALA A 42 13.08 4.05 -3.56
C ALA A 42 11.56 3.93 -3.58
N MET A 43 11.03 2.74 -3.27
CA MET A 43 9.59 2.53 -3.10
C MET A 43 9.01 3.41 -2.00
N ALA A 44 9.64 3.48 -0.82
CA ALA A 44 9.20 4.31 0.30
C ALA A 44 9.11 5.81 -0.05
N GLU A 45 10.05 6.32 -0.85
CA GLU A 45 10.04 7.71 -1.34
C GLU A 45 8.88 7.95 -2.31
N GLN A 46 8.57 6.98 -3.18
CA GLN A 46 7.44 7.04 -4.10
C GLN A 46 6.11 7.01 -3.36
N GLU A 47 5.95 6.11 -2.38
CA GLU A 47 4.77 6.03 -1.52
C GLU A 47 4.52 7.32 -0.72
N ALA A 48 5.58 7.98 -0.25
CA ALA A 48 5.45 9.28 0.39
C ALA A 48 4.89 10.34 -0.57
N GLY A 49 5.22 10.24 -1.86
CA GLY A 49 4.64 11.06 -2.93
C GLY A 49 3.17 10.78 -3.16
N HIS A 50 2.78 9.50 -3.25
CA HIS A 50 1.38 9.07 -3.39
C HIS A 50 0.54 9.56 -2.20
N LEU A 51 1.01 9.32 -0.97
CA LEU A 51 0.37 9.79 0.25
C LEU A 51 0.15 11.30 0.24
N ALA A 52 1.16 12.08 -0.15
CA ALA A 52 1.04 13.54 -0.22
C ALA A 52 -0.03 13.99 -1.23
N LYS A 53 -0.19 13.29 -2.37
CA LYS A 53 -1.24 13.59 -3.35
C LYS A 53 -2.63 13.28 -2.79
N PHE A 54 -2.81 12.15 -2.08
CA PHE A 54 -4.07 11.84 -1.41
C PHE A 54 -4.38 12.78 -0.24
N ASP A 55 -3.40 13.17 0.56
CA ASP A 55 -3.58 14.16 1.63
C ASP A 55 -4.06 15.51 1.07
N ALA A 56 -3.47 15.96 -0.04
CA ALA A 56 -3.92 17.16 -0.73
C ALA A 56 -5.35 17.02 -1.28
N LEU A 57 -5.71 15.85 -1.80
CA LEU A 57 -7.05 15.57 -2.30
C LEU A 57 -8.09 15.56 -1.17
N ILE A 58 -7.78 14.92 -0.03
CA ILE A 58 -8.60 14.92 1.20
C ILE A 58 -8.88 16.37 1.65
N ALA A 59 -7.82 17.18 1.73
CA ALA A 59 -7.96 18.58 2.15
C ALA A 59 -8.85 19.40 1.19
N ARG A 60 -8.65 19.25 -0.12
CA ARG A 60 -9.46 19.97 -1.13
C ARG A 60 -10.92 19.53 -1.14
N ARG A 61 -11.19 18.25 -0.91
CA ARG A 61 -12.55 17.69 -1.00
C ARG A 61 -13.31 17.66 0.32
N GLY A 62 -12.69 18.08 1.41
CA GLY A 62 -13.30 18.07 2.74
C GLY A 62 -13.61 16.65 3.24
N THR A 63 -12.88 15.66 2.76
CA THR A 63 -12.92 14.28 3.27
C THR A 63 -12.00 14.17 4.51
N ARG A 64 -12.27 13.25 5.40
CA ARG A 64 -11.37 12.98 6.54
C ARG A 64 -10.59 11.69 6.34
N PRO A 65 -9.37 11.57 6.87
CA PRO A 65 -8.67 10.30 6.98
C PRO A 65 -9.46 9.29 7.83
N THR A 66 -9.11 8.02 7.73
CA THR A 66 -9.69 7.00 8.61
C THR A 66 -9.31 7.23 10.07
N ALA A 67 -10.25 7.01 10.99
CA ALA A 67 -9.97 7.06 12.42
C ALA A 67 -9.03 5.91 12.88
N LEU A 68 -8.82 4.91 12.03
CA LEU A 68 -7.91 3.78 12.29
C LEU A 68 -6.44 4.07 11.95
N GLN A 69 -6.10 5.28 11.50
CA GLN A 69 -4.73 5.64 11.12
C GLN A 69 -3.67 5.31 12.21
N PRO A 70 -3.90 5.54 13.53
CA PRO A 70 -2.94 5.13 14.55
C PRO A 70 -2.74 3.62 14.62
N VAL A 71 -3.79 2.83 14.36
CA VAL A 71 -3.73 1.36 14.31
C VAL A 71 -2.90 0.91 13.10
N TRP A 72 -3.16 1.50 11.93
CA TRP A 72 -2.40 1.18 10.72
C TRP A 72 -0.94 1.62 10.81
N SER A 73 -0.65 2.71 11.52
CA SER A 73 0.72 3.12 11.81
C SER A 73 1.50 2.04 12.58
N ALA A 74 0.93 1.57 13.67
CA ALA A 74 1.57 0.54 14.49
C ALA A 74 1.65 -0.82 13.80
N ALA A 75 0.54 -1.25 13.17
CA ALA A 75 0.45 -2.55 12.50
C ALA A 75 1.35 -2.62 11.27
N GLY A 76 1.37 -1.58 10.42
CA GLY A 76 2.22 -1.51 9.24
C GLY A 76 3.70 -1.54 9.62
N TYR A 77 4.11 -0.71 10.58
CA TYR A 77 5.50 -0.71 11.05
C TYR A 77 5.91 -2.07 11.61
N ALA A 78 5.06 -2.68 12.47
CA ALA A 78 5.34 -3.98 13.05
C ALA A 78 5.41 -5.09 11.99
N LEU A 79 4.53 -5.07 10.98
CA LEU A 79 4.56 -6.02 9.86
C LEU A 79 5.86 -5.89 9.06
N GLY A 80 6.24 -4.67 8.69
CA GLY A 80 7.49 -4.41 7.97
C GLY A 80 8.72 -4.87 8.75
N ALA A 81 8.81 -4.50 10.03
CA ALA A 81 9.92 -4.91 10.88
C ALA A 81 9.97 -6.44 11.08
N ALA A 82 8.82 -7.07 11.32
CA ALA A 82 8.75 -8.52 11.53
C ALA A 82 9.17 -9.31 10.27
N THR A 83 8.73 -8.91 9.10
CA THR A 83 9.12 -9.57 7.84
C THR A 83 10.60 -9.35 7.54
N ALA A 84 11.15 -8.16 7.77
CA ALA A 84 12.57 -7.88 7.61
C ALA A 84 13.45 -8.64 8.61
N LEU A 85 12.97 -8.92 9.83
CA LEU A 85 13.66 -9.77 10.81
C LEU A 85 13.75 -11.23 10.38
N ILE A 86 12.80 -11.72 9.57
CA ILE A 86 12.86 -13.07 8.98
C ILE A 86 13.95 -13.12 7.90
N GLY A 87 14.09 -12.06 7.11
CA GLY A 87 15.10 -11.93 6.06
C GLY A 87 14.65 -10.98 4.93
N PRO A 88 15.60 -10.59 4.07
CA PRO A 88 15.30 -9.67 2.96
C PRO A 88 14.25 -10.23 2.00
N GLU A 89 14.29 -11.54 1.69
CA GLU A 89 13.30 -12.18 0.84
C GLU A 89 11.89 -12.12 1.46
N ALA A 90 11.79 -12.22 2.80
CA ALA A 90 10.49 -12.11 3.48
C ALA A 90 9.98 -10.66 3.53
N ALA A 91 10.87 -9.67 3.61
CA ALA A 91 10.52 -8.26 3.42
C ALA A 91 9.97 -8.02 2.01
N MET A 92 10.63 -8.54 0.97
CA MET A 92 10.17 -8.46 -0.41
C MET A 92 8.87 -9.24 -0.63
N ALA A 93 8.66 -10.38 0.02
CA ALA A 93 7.40 -11.12 -0.02
C ALA A 93 6.24 -10.31 0.59
N CYS A 94 6.53 -9.54 1.65
CA CYS A 94 5.58 -8.63 2.24
C CYS A 94 5.19 -7.53 1.24
N THR A 95 6.15 -6.86 0.64
CA THR A 95 5.94 -5.87 -0.41
C THR A 95 5.09 -6.45 -1.54
N ALA A 96 5.52 -7.54 -2.17
CA ALA A 96 4.79 -8.16 -3.28
C ALA A 96 3.32 -8.51 -2.93
N ALA A 97 3.07 -8.98 -1.70
CA ALA A 97 1.72 -9.34 -1.26
C ALA A 97 0.84 -8.13 -0.98
N VAL A 98 1.40 -7.04 -0.47
CA VAL A 98 0.69 -5.76 -0.24
C VAL A 98 0.32 -5.14 -1.57
N GLU A 99 1.29 -4.98 -2.48
CA GLU A 99 1.08 -4.32 -3.77
C GLU A 99 0.11 -5.11 -4.67
N GLU A 100 0.11 -6.45 -4.59
CA GLU A 100 -0.89 -7.26 -5.27
C GLU A 100 -2.33 -6.94 -4.81
N GLU A 101 -2.55 -6.71 -3.52
CA GLU A 101 -3.89 -6.37 -3.01
C GLU A 101 -4.26 -4.91 -3.32
N ILE A 102 -3.30 -4.00 -3.33
CA ILE A 102 -3.54 -2.61 -3.73
C ILE A 102 -3.88 -2.55 -5.23
N ASP A 103 -3.13 -3.22 -6.10
CA ASP A 103 -3.46 -3.31 -7.55
C ASP A 103 -4.88 -3.83 -7.78
N ARG A 104 -5.30 -4.88 -7.04
CA ARG A 104 -6.68 -5.40 -7.10
C ARG A 104 -7.71 -4.39 -6.59
N HIS A 105 -7.37 -3.65 -5.56
CA HIS A 105 -8.24 -2.62 -4.99
C HIS A 105 -8.42 -1.47 -5.98
N TYR A 106 -7.35 -0.93 -6.52
CA TYR A 106 -7.36 0.13 -7.52
C TYR A 106 -8.05 -0.29 -8.81
N THR A 107 -7.87 -1.53 -9.27
CA THR A 107 -8.58 -2.06 -10.44
C THR A 107 -10.10 -2.00 -10.23
N ARG A 108 -10.62 -2.44 -9.08
CA ARG A 108 -12.06 -2.36 -8.78
C ARG A 108 -12.58 -0.93 -8.73
N GLN A 109 -11.79 -0.02 -8.14
CA GLN A 109 -12.17 1.39 -8.07
C GLN A 109 -12.22 2.04 -9.46
N LEU A 110 -11.27 1.71 -10.35
CA LEU A 110 -11.27 2.20 -11.72
C LEU A 110 -12.49 1.68 -12.50
N ASP A 111 -12.86 0.41 -12.34
CA ASP A 111 -14.07 -0.15 -12.93
C ASP A 111 -15.33 0.59 -12.45
N ASP A 112 -15.40 0.94 -11.17
CA ASP A 112 -16.51 1.71 -10.58
C ASP A 112 -16.52 3.16 -11.09
N LEU A 113 -15.36 3.81 -11.18
CA LEU A 113 -15.20 5.17 -11.69
C LEU A 113 -15.55 5.27 -13.17
N GLU A 114 -15.14 4.29 -13.98
CA GLU A 114 -15.48 4.23 -15.40
C GLU A 114 -16.99 4.05 -15.61
N ARG A 115 -17.61 3.15 -14.86
CA ARG A 115 -19.06 2.92 -14.93
C ARG A 115 -19.88 4.14 -14.55
N ASP A 116 -19.45 4.87 -13.53
CA ASP A 116 -20.17 6.02 -13.00
C ASP A 116 -19.85 7.32 -13.78
N GLY A 117 -18.66 7.41 -14.39
CA GLY A 117 -18.26 8.49 -15.31
C GLY A 117 -18.12 9.89 -14.68
N ASP A 118 -17.95 9.98 -13.35
CA ASP A 118 -18.14 11.25 -12.62
C ASP A 118 -16.87 11.86 -11.99
N ASP A 119 -15.70 11.19 -12.04
CA ASP A 119 -14.47 11.68 -11.35
C ASP A 119 -13.18 11.37 -12.11
N PRO A 120 -12.91 12.07 -13.25
CA PRO A 120 -11.73 11.81 -14.05
C PRO A 120 -10.41 12.18 -13.34
N GLU A 121 -10.42 13.11 -12.37
CA GLU A 121 -9.23 13.43 -11.59
C GLU A 121 -8.82 12.26 -10.71
N LEU A 122 -9.77 11.68 -9.97
CA LEU A 122 -9.50 10.53 -9.11
C LEU A 122 -9.12 9.30 -9.94
N ALA A 123 -9.83 9.04 -11.04
CA ALA A 123 -9.54 7.93 -11.93
C ALA A 123 -8.12 8.03 -12.53
N GLY A 124 -7.71 9.21 -12.96
CA GLY A 124 -6.36 9.44 -13.50
C GLY A 124 -5.28 9.18 -12.46
N MET A 125 -5.48 9.67 -11.23
CA MET A 125 -4.53 9.48 -10.13
C MET A 125 -4.41 7.99 -9.72
N ILE A 126 -5.54 7.29 -9.56
CA ILE A 126 -5.55 5.86 -9.22
C ILE A 126 -4.92 5.04 -10.35
N ALA A 127 -5.14 5.38 -11.62
CA ALA A 127 -4.54 4.67 -12.74
C ALA A 127 -3.01 4.84 -12.77
N GLU A 128 -2.50 6.04 -12.49
CA GLU A 128 -1.06 6.32 -12.37
C GLU A 128 -0.45 5.47 -11.24
N PHE A 129 -1.02 5.55 -10.04
CA PHE A 129 -0.49 4.84 -8.88
C PHE A 129 -0.55 3.33 -9.04
N ARG A 130 -1.63 2.80 -9.63
CA ARG A 130 -1.72 1.36 -9.90
C ARG A 130 -0.56 0.83 -10.75
N GLU A 131 -0.07 1.60 -11.72
CA GLU A 131 1.09 1.17 -12.52
C GLU A 131 2.37 1.17 -11.67
N ASP A 132 2.51 2.13 -10.75
CA ASP A 132 3.62 2.17 -9.79
C ASP A 132 3.58 0.96 -8.84
N GLU A 133 2.39 0.60 -8.30
CA GLU A 133 2.24 -0.58 -7.43
C GLU A 133 2.59 -1.89 -8.14
N ARG A 134 2.25 -1.98 -9.44
CA ARG A 134 2.67 -3.12 -10.26
C ARG A 134 4.18 -3.18 -10.41
N ALA A 135 4.83 -2.03 -10.62
CA ALA A 135 6.28 -1.96 -10.70
C ALA A 135 6.94 -2.35 -9.37
N HIS A 136 6.41 -1.89 -8.23
CA HIS A 136 6.88 -2.28 -6.89
C HIS A 136 6.76 -3.79 -6.67
N ARG A 137 5.60 -4.36 -6.99
CA ARG A 137 5.38 -5.81 -6.90
C ARG A 137 6.39 -6.58 -7.75
N ASP A 138 6.56 -6.18 -9.00
CA ASP A 138 7.43 -6.88 -9.95
C ASP A 138 8.91 -6.75 -9.53
N ALA A 139 9.33 -5.60 -9.01
CA ALA A 139 10.66 -5.41 -8.43
C ALA A 139 10.88 -6.29 -7.19
N ALA A 140 9.88 -6.37 -6.30
CA ALA A 140 9.97 -7.25 -5.13
C ALA A 140 10.06 -8.73 -5.51
N LEU A 141 9.33 -9.18 -6.52
CA LEU A 141 9.44 -10.54 -7.06
C LEU A 141 10.82 -10.79 -7.68
N ALA A 142 11.34 -9.83 -8.46
CA ALA A 142 12.69 -9.91 -9.03
C ALA A 142 13.79 -9.94 -7.96
N ALA A 143 13.58 -9.28 -6.82
CA ALA A 143 14.47 -9.33 -5.65
C ALA A 143 14.35 -10.63 -4.82
N GLY A 144 13.61 -11.62 -5.29
CA GLY A 144 13.57 -12.95 -4.68
C GLY A 144 12.48 -13.15 -3.62
N ALA A 145 11.40 -12.38 -3.66
CA ALA A 145 10.27 -12.53 -2.73
C ALA A 145 9.78 -14.00 -2.61
N GLU A 146 9.76 -14.74 -3.72
CA GLU A 146 9.30 -16.14 -3.75
C GLU A 146 10.22 -17.11 -2.99
N ASN A 147 11.46 -16.69 -2.69
CA ASN A 147 12.41 -17.47 -1.89
C ASN A 147 12.18 -17.32 -0.38
N ALA A 148 11.25 -16.47 0.04
CA ALA A 148 10.92 -16.28 1.46
C ALA A 148 10.45 -17.59 2.11
N PRO A 149 10.83 -17.85 3.38
CA PRO A 149 10.34 -19.00 4.10
C PRO A 149 8.81 -19.05 4.14
N ALA A 150 8.22 -20.19 3.75
CA ALA A 150 6.77 -20.38 3.68
C ALA A 150 6.04 -19.31 2.84
N PHE A 151 6.64 -18.84 1.75
CA PHE A 151 6.13 -17.76 0.90
C PHE A 151 4.63 -17.82 0.62
N PRO A 152 4.02 -18.95 0.20
CA PRO A 152 2.59 -18.99 -0.07
C PRO A 152 1.73 -18.68 1.16
N LEU A 153 2.13 -19.16 2.34
CA LEU A 153 1.41 -18.95 3.58
C LEU A 153 1.57 -17.50 4.08
N LEU A 154 2.82 -17.00 4.08
CA LEU A 154 3.14 -15.64 4.45
C LEU A 154 2.37 -14.63 3.59
N SER A 155 2.45 -14.77 2.27
CA SER A 155 1.74 -13.90 1.33
C SER A 155 0.22 -13.98 1.48
N ALA A 156 -0.34 -15.18 1.71
CA ALA A 156 -1.77 -15.34 1.94
C ALA A 156 -2.23 -14.63 3.22
N ALA A 157 -1.47 -14.73 4.30
CA ALA A 157 -1.77 -14.07 5.57
C ALA A 157 -1.72 -12.54 5.44
N ILE A 158 -0.70 -12.02 4.76
CA ILE A 158 -0.56 -10.57 4.51
C ILE A 158 -1.71 -10.06 3.66
N ARG A 159 -2.03 -10.71 2.54
CA ARG A 159 -3.16 -10.34 1.69
C ARG A 159 -4.50 -10.35 2.44
N LEU A 160 -4.71 -11.32 3.33
CA LEU A 160 -5.91 -11.35 4.16
C LEU A 160 -5.97 -10.14 5.11
N GLY A 161 -4.84 -9.78 5.72
CA GLY A 161 -4.70 -8.59 6.58
C GLY A 161 -4.99 -7.30 5.81
N CYS A 162 -4.42 -7.14 4.61
CA CYS A 162 -4.67 -5.97 3.74
C CYS A 162 -6.15 -5.85 3.37
N ARG A 163 -6.80 -6.96 2.97
CA ARG A 163 -8.24 -6.95 2.68
C ARG A 163 -9.09 -6.55 3.87
N ALA A 164 -8.73 -6.98 5.07
CA ALA A 164 -9.42 -6.58 6.29
C ALA A 164 -9.22 -5.09 6.57
N ALA A 165 -7.99 -4.57 6.42
CA ALA A 165 -7.67 -3.16 6.61
C ALA A 165 -8.42 -2.26 5.62
N ILE A 166 -8.45 -2.63 4.33
CA ILE A 166 -9.22 -1.93 3.29
C ILE A 166 -10.69 -1.85 3.69
N ARG A 167 -11.36 -2.98 3.98
CA ARG A 167 -12.78 -3.01 4.34
C ARG A 167 -13.12 -2.19 5.59
N LEU A 168 -12.21 -2.12 6.55
CA LEU A 168 -12.42 -1.32 7.76
C LEU A 168 -12.25 0.16 7.47
N SER A 169 -11.24 0.55 6.68
CA SER A 169 -10.96 1.95 6.33
C SER A 169 -12.03 2.56 5.42
N GLU A 170 -12.71 1.75 4.59
CA GLU A 170 -13.87 2.20 3.80
C GLU A 170 -15.02 2.69 4.69
N ARG A 171 -15.15 2.13 5.90
CA ARG A 171 -16.31 2.37 6.80
C ARG A 171 -16.04 3.41 7.87
N ILE A 172 -14.81 3.54 8.30
CA ILE A 172 -14.38 4.33 9.45
C ILE A 172 -13.30 5.33 9.01
#